data_777a83cceff1174d80a12c5084b6f8d1
#
_entry.id   777a83cceff1174d80a12c5084b6f8d1
#
_cell.length_a   1.000
_cell.length_b   1.000
_cell.length_c   1.000
_cell.angle_alpha   90.00
_cell.angle_beta   90.00
_cell.angle_gamma   90.00
#
_symmetry.space_group_name_H-M   'P 1'
#
loop_
_entity.id
_entity.type
_entity.pdbx_description
1 polymer ?
#
loop_
_entity_poly.entity_id
_entity_poly.type
_entity_poly.pdbx_seq_one_letter_code
_entity_poly.pdbx_strand_id
1 'polypeptide(L)'
;MKKLKSQLNESEIIKDLFEKLILSEYHVFPARGKINITEKHGVYIIYNPNNEVLHVGNTPSGRKGLNQRLYNHISCTGIFYEKYLKPNKIKMRGIYKFKYLEVKDIRHRALLEAYAAGNLCPAHFGTGAKKIVYKL
;
A
#
# COMPACT_ATOMS: atom_id res chain seq x y z
N MET A 1 24.73 -18.24 5.15
CA MET A 1 25.29 -16.89 5.38
C MET A 1 24.71 -16.30 6.66
N LYS A 2 25.54 -15.80 7.54
CA LYS A 2 25.07 -15.14 8.76
C LYS A 2 24.73 -13.66 8.45
N LYS A 3 23.53 -13.24 8.86
CA LYS A 3 23.17 -11.83 8.84
C LYS A 3 23.89 -11.07 9.94
N LEU A 4 24.17 -9.81 9.70
CA LEU A 4 24.64 -8.91 10.75
C LEU A 4 23.54 -8.74 11.81
N LYS A 5 23.93 -8.49 13.06
CA LYS A 5 22.99 -8.27 14.18
C LYS A 5 21.98 -7.16 13.87
N SER A 6 22.44 -6.06 13.26
CA SER A 6 21.58 -4.95 12.85
C SER A 6 20.54 -5.38 11.82
N GLN A 7 20.88 -6.27 10.89
CA GLN A 7 19.96 -6.78 9.88
C GLN A 7 18.91 -7.70 10.50
N LEU A 8 19.26 -8.50 11.50
CA LEU A 8 18.30 -9.34 12.22
C LEU A 8 17.29 -8.48 12.96
N ASN A 9 17.75 -7.45 13.67
CA ASN A 9 16.87 -6.54 14.38
C ASN A 9 15.94 -5.78 13.43
N GLU A 10 16.46 -5.34 12.29
CA GLU A 10 15.66 -4.62 11.30
C GLU A 10 14.60 -5.52 10.68
N SER A 11 14.92 -6.77 10.36
CA SER A 11 13.94 -7.69 9.80
C SER A 11 12.81 -7.99 10.77
N GLU A 12 13.09 -8.06 12.07
CA GLU A 12 12.06 -8.22 13.10
C GLU A 12 11.17 -6.98 13.19
N ILE A 13 11.76 -5.79 13.11
CA ILE A 13 11.00 -4.54 13.10
C ILE A 13 10.03 -4.51 11.94
N ILE A 14 10.49 -4.84 10.73
CA ILE A 14 9.63 -4.83 9.54
C ILE A 14 8.50 -5.85 9.67
N LYS A 15 8.78 -7.02 10.21
CA LYS A 15 7.78 -8.04 10.46
C LYS A 15 6.70 -7.57 11.44
N ASP A 16 7.11 -6.93 12.53
CA ASP A 16 6.17 -6.36 13.51
C ASP A 16 5.32 -5.25 12.90
N LEU A 17 5.93 -4.37 12.10
CA LEU A 17 5.19 -3.33 11.40
C LEU A 17 4.17 -3.92 10.43
N PHE A 18 4.54 -4.99 9.73
CA PHE A 18 3.61 -5.68 8.83
C PHE A 18 2.41 -6.24 9.59
N GLU A 19 2.62 -6.87 10.73
CA GLU A 19 1.53 -7.39 11.56
C GLU A 19 0.59 -6.27 12.01
N LYS A 20 1.14 -5.13 12.43
CA LYS A 20 0.35 -3.95 12.79
C LYS A 20 -0.47 -3.42 11.64
N LEU A 21 0.12 -3.37 10.44
CA LEU A 21 -0.56 -2.93 9.24
C LEU A 21 -1.75 -3.86 8.90
N ILE A 22 -1.52 -5.17 8.92
CA ILE A 22 -2.55 -6.18 8.62
C ILE A 22 -3.68 -6.14 9.65
N LEU A 23 -3.37 -5.91 10.93
CA LEU A 23 -4.37 -5.86 12.00
C LEU A 23 -5.05 -4.50 12.13
N SER A 24 -4.63 -3.50 11.38
CA SER A 24 -5.26 -2.18 11.42
C SER A 24 -6.65 -2.21 10.80
N GLU A 25 -7.44 -1.16 11.07
CA GLU A 25 -8.82 -1.08 10.61
C GLU A 25 -8.91 -0.83 9.10
N TYR A 26 -9.97 -1.34 8.49
CA TYR A 26 -10.37 -0.94 7.15
C TYR A 26 -10.97 0.46 7.18
N HIS A 27 -10.63 1.26 6.19
CA HIS A 27 -11.25 2.56 5.92
C HIS A 27 -11.81 2.54 4.51
N VAL A 28 -13.05 2.95 4.35
CA VAL A 28 -13.66 3.04 3.02
C VAL A 28 -13.23 4.35 2.38
N PHE A 29 -12.85 4.32 1.11
CA PHE A 29 -12.58 5.56 0.37
C PHE A 29 -13.82 6.44 0.36
N PRO A 30 -13.69 7.77 0.57
CA PRO A 30 -14.85 8.65 0.62
C PRO A 30 -15.57 8.70 -0.72
N ALA A 31 -16.91 8.74 -0.67
CA ALA A 31 -17.72 8.90 -1.88
C ALA A 31 -17.47 10.25 -2.56
N ARG A 32 -17.10 11.27 -1.78
CA ARG A 32 -16.80 12.62 -2.24
C ARG A 32 -15.65 13.23 -1.46
N GLY A 33 -14.97 14.18 -2.08
CA GLY A 33 -14.00 15.01 -1.39
C GLY A 33 -12.67 14.34 -1.19
N LYS A 34 -11.94 14.89 -0.23
CA LYS A 34 -10.57 14.50 0.07
C LYS A 34 -10.52 13.45 1.18
N ILE A 35 -9.37 12.84 1.33
CA ILE A 35 -9.08 11.91 2.43
C ILE A 35 -8.46 12.70 3.57
N ASN A 36 -8.96 12.47 4.78
CA ASN A 36 -8.49 13.17 5.98
C ASN A 36 -8.32 12.17 7.12
N ILE A 37 -7.25 11.39 7.06
CA ILE A 37 -6.88 10.42 8.09
C ILE A 37 -5.62 10.83 8.84
N THR A 38 -4.56 11.18 8.12
CA THR A 38 -3.30 11.67 8.67
C THR A 38 -2.46 12.34 7.60
N GLU A 39 -1.72 13.38 7.97
CA GLU A 39 -0.73 14.01 7.10
C GLU A 39 0.66 13.38 7.23
N LYS A 40 0.81 12.42 8.13
CA LYS A 40 2.08 11.71 8.33
C LYS A 40 2.34 10.70 7.22
N HIS A 41 3.58 10.27 7.15
CA HIS A 41 4.02 9.30 6.15
C HIS A 41 3.82 7.87 6.62
N GLY A 42 3.64 6.95 5.70
CA GLY A 42 3.46 5.56 6.03
C GLY A 42 3.31 4.64 4.83
N VAL A 43 2.77 3.46 5.13
CA VAL A 43 2.51 2.40 4.17
C VAL A 43 1.01 2.11 4.18
N TYR A 44 0.47 1.76 3.03
CA TYR A 44 -0.96 1.48 2.91
C TYR A 44 -1.21 0.28 1.99
N ILE A 45 -2.37 -0.33 2.18
CA ILE A 45 -2.84 -1.46 1.36
C ILE A 45 -4.24 -1.10 0.87
N ILE A 46 -4.47 -1.25 -0.43
CA ILE A 46 -5.79 -1.02 -1.02
C ILE A 46 -6.46 -2.37 -1.29
N TYR A 47 -7.72 -2.47 -0.88
CA TYR A 47 -8.54 -3.68 -0.99
C TYR A 47 -9.79 -3.42 -1.82
N ASN A 48 -10.26 -4.45 -2.51
CA ASN A 48 -11.59 -4.41 -3.12
C ASN A 48 -12.67 -4.74 -2.07
N PRO A 49 -13.97 -4.66 -2.44
CA PRO A 49 -15.04 -4.96 -1.48
C PRO A 49 -15.00 -6.39 -0.91
N ASN A 50 -14.36 -7.31 -1.59
CA ASN A 50 -14.22 -8.70 -1.15
C ASN A 50 -12.96 -8.93 -0.31
N ASN A 51 -12.28 -7.86 0.11
CA ASN A 51 -11.06 -7.92 0.90
C ASN A 51 -9.86 -8.53 0.18
N GLU A 52 -9.87 -8.51 -1.14
CA GLU A 52 -8.71 -8.91 -1.93
C GLU A 52 -7.76 -7.72 -2.08
N VAL A 53 -6.45 -7.98 -1.99
CA VAL A 53 -5.43 -6.93 -2.07
C VAL A 53 -5.20 -6.51 -3.52
N LEU A 54 -5.41 -5.22 -3.79
CA LEU A 54 -5.18 -4.67 -5.13
C LEU A 54 -3.82 -4.01 -5.27
N HIS A 55 -3.36 -3.32 -4.23
CA HIS A 55 -2.18 -2.48 -4.33
C HIS A 55 -1.57 -2.23 -2.95
N VAL A 56 -0.25 -2.20 -2.88
CA VAL A 56 0.50 -1.81 -1.69
C VAL A 56 1.39 -0.62 -2.08
N GLY A 57 1.41 0.41 -1.26
CA GLY A 57 2.22 1.58 -1.54
C GLY A 57 2.75 2.24 -0.28
N ASN A 58 3.64 3.21 -0.48
CA ASN A 58 4.15 4.03 0.60
C ASN A 58 4.25 5.49 0.16
N THR A 59 4.45 6.37 1.13
CA THR A 59 4.69 7.79 0.88
C THR A 59 6.20 8.03 0.96
N PRO A 60 6.85 8.38 -0.15
CA PRO A 60 8.31 8.58 -0.14
C PRO A 60 8.70 9.88 0.56
N SER A 61 8.05 10.98 0.27
CA SER A 61 8.32 12.30 0.84
C SER A 61 7.21 13.28 0.43
N GLY A 62 7.26 14.49 0.97
CA GLY A 62 6.34 15.56 0.62
C GLY A 62 5.43 15.95 1.77
N ARG A 63 4.52 16.90 1.49
CA ARG A 63 3.53 17.37 2.44
C ARG A 63 2.30 16.48 2.40
N LYS A 64 1.55 16.47 3.48
CA LYS A 64 0.25 15.77 3.60
C LYS A 64 0.31 14.24 3.48
N GLY A 65 1.48 13.67 3.32
CA GLY A 65 1.75 12.24 3.46
C GLY A 65 0.69 11.30 2.92
N LEU A 66 0.15 10.45 3.81
CA LEU A 66 -0.84 9.44 3.46
C LEU A 66 -2.13 10.04 2.89
N ASN A 67 -2.62 11.15 3.43
CA ASN A 67 -3.81 11.81 2.90
C ASN A 67 -3.67 12.12 1.41
N GLN A 68 -2.55 12.74 1.03
CA GLN A 68 -2.32 13.12 -0.36
C GLN A 68 -2.13 11.90 -1.26
N ARG A 69 -1.36 10.92 -0.80
CA ARG A 69 -1.05 9.74 -1.60
C ARG A 69 -2.29 8.91 -1.90
N LEU A 70 -3.11 8.67 -0.89
CA LEU A 70 -4.36 7.94 -1.07
C LEU A 70 -5.36 8.72 -1.92
N TYR A 71 -5.42 10.04 -1.72
CA TYR A 71 -6.25 10.90 -2.57
C TYR A 71 -5.84 10.83 -4.03
N ASN A 72 -4.54 10.78 -4.33
CA ASN A 72 -4.07 10.65 -5.70
C ASN A 72 -4.65 9.42 -6.38
N HIS A 73 -4.80 8.32 -5.65
CA HIS A 73 -5.37 7.08 -6.21
C HIS A 73 -6.84 7.19 -6.58
N ILE A 74 -7.60 8.04 -5.90
CA ILE A 74 -9.02 8.24 -6.22
C ILE A 74 -9.30 9.48 -7.07
N SER A 75 -8.27 10.25 -7.40
CA SER A 75 -8.37 11.45 -8.24
C SER A 75 -7.95 11.23 -9.69
N CYS A 76 -7.91 9.98 -10.13
CA CYS A 76 -7.59 9.59 -11.50
C CYS A 76 -6.17 10.00 -11.93
N THR A 77 -5.20 9.86 -11.03
CA THR A 77 -3.79 10.16 -11.32
C THR A 77 -2.89 9.00 -10.90
N GLY A 78 -1.73 8.91 -11.56
CA GLY A 78 -0.68 7.97 -11.19
C GLY A 78 -0.76 6.64 -11.92
N ILE A 79 0.27 5.83 -11.70
CA ILE A 79 0.46 4.57 -12.42
C ILE A 79 -0.61 3.54 -12.07
N PHE A 80 -1.01 3.45 -10.79
CA PHE A 80 -2.05 2.51 -10.37
C PHE A 80 -3.36 2.79 -11.11
N TYR A 81 -3.73 4.08 -11.24
CA TYR A 81 -4.90 4.46 -12.02
C TYR A 81 -4.73 4.09 -13.51
N GLU A 82 -3.64 4.54 -14.13
CA GLU A 82 -3.44 4.38 -15.58
C GLU A 82 -3.28 2.91 -16.00
N LYS A 83 -2.58 2.12 -15.19
CA LYS A 83 -2.24 0.73 -15.54
C LYS A 83 -3.21 -0.31 -15.02
N TYR A 84 -4.00 0.01 -14.00
CA TYR A 84 -4.89 -0.96 -13.38
C TYR A 84 -6.34 -0.49 -13.28
N LEU A 85 -6.59 0.64 -12.61
CA LEU A 85 -7.97 1.07 -12.37
C LEU A 85 -8.71 1.44 -13.65
N LYS A 86 -8.09 2.26 -14.48
CA LYS A 86 -8.69 2.73 -15.74
C LYS A 86 -8.96 1.58 -16.72
N PRO A 87 -7.99 0.71 -17.05
CA PRO A 87 -8.25 -0.40 -17.97
C PRO A 87 -9.32 -1.37 -17.49
N ASN A 88 -9.44 -1.55 -16.17
CA ASN A 88 -10.43 -2.45 -15.56
C ASN A 88 -11.74 -1.74 -15.21
N LYS A 89 -11.86 -0.45 -15.54
CA LYS A 89 -13.07 0.35 -15.31
C LYS A 89 -13.48 0.37 -13.83
N ILE A 90 -12.50 0.47 -12.94
CA ILE A 90 -12.73 0.46 -11.49
C ILE A 90 -12.84 1.88 -10.96
N LYS A 91 -13.91 2.14 -10.20
CA LYS A 91 -14.11 3.38 -9.42
C LYS A 91 -14.11 2.99 -7.95
N MET A 92 -13.12 3.46 -7.21
CA MET A 92 -12.93 3.05 -5.82
C MET A 92 -13.76 3.84 -4.81
N ARG A 93 -14.15 5.06 -5.12
CA ARG A 93 -14.87 5.94 -4.18
C ARG A 93 -16.14 5.28 -3.63
N GLY A 94 -16.29 5.33 -2.32
CA GLY A 94 -17.47 4.87 -1.59
C GLY A 94 -17.60 3.36 -1.44
N ILE A 95 -16.72 2.59 -2.10
CA ILE A 95 -16.86 1.13 -2.18
C ILE A 95 -15.58 0.39 -1.76
N TYR A 96 -14.43 0.80 -2.29
CA TYR A 96 -13.15 0.17 -2.01
C TYR A 96 -12.58 0.67 -0.69
N LYS A 97 -11.65 -0.09 -0.12
CA LYS A 97 -11.15 0.12 1.22
C LYS A 97 -9.63 0.16 1.23
N PHE A 98 -9.10 0.70 2.30
CA PHE A 98 -7.66 0.67 2.54
C PHE A 98 -7.36 0.49 4.02
N LYS A 99 -6.16 0.00 4.29
CA LYS A 99 -5.53 0.02 5.61
C LYS A 99 -4.28 0.86 5.51
N TYR A 100 -3.83 1.44 6.60
CA TYR A 100 -2.59 2.19 6.63
C TYR A 100 -1.90 2.07 7.97
N LEU A 101 -0.62 2.34 7.97
CA LEU A 101 0.21 2.42 9.16
C LEU A 101 1.17 3.60 9.01
N GLU A 102 1.19 4.49 10.00
CA GLU A 102 2.18 5.56 10.03
C GLU A 102 3.56 4.97 10.31
N VAL A 103 4.54 5.27 9.47
CA VAL A 103 5.92 4.81 9.60
C VAL A 103 6.83 5.99 9.32
N LYS A 104 7.48 6.49 10.34
CA LYS A 104 8.28 7.71 10.26
C LYS A 104 9.55 7.54 9.43
N ASP A 105 10.23 6.42 9.55
CA ASP A 105 11.51 6.18 8.91
C ASP A 105 11.33 5.83 7.43
N ILE A 106 11.99 6.57 6.54
CA ILE A 106 11.84 6.39 5.09
C ILE A 106 12.34 5.02 4.61
N ARG A 107 13.41 4.50 5.21
CA ARG A 107 13.92 3.17 4.87
C ARG A 107 12.94 2.09 5.29
N HIS A 108 12.37 2.21 6.49
CA HIS A 108 11.39 1.25 6.98
C HIS A 108 10.12 1.26 6.13
N ARG A 109 9.70 2.43 5.63
CA ARG A 109 8.56 2.49 4.70
C ARG A 109 8.82 1.68 3.43
N ALA A 110 10.00 1.86 2.84
CA ALA A 110 10.36 1.13 1.62
C ALA A 110 10.47 -0.37 1.86
N LEU A 111 11.11 -0.78 2.95
CA LEU A 111 11.25 -2.20 3.30
C LEU A 111 9.90 -2.83 3.63
N LEU A 112 9.05 -2.13 4.37
CA LEU A 112 7.71 -2.62 4.70
C LEU A 112 6.85 -2.78 3.46
N GLU A 113 6.87 -1.82 2.54
CA GLU A 113 6.15 -1.93 1.27
C GLU A 113 6.62 -3.16 0.50
N ALA A 114 7.92 -3.35 0.36
CA ALA A 114 8.49 -4.50 -0.34
C ALA A 114 8.08 -5.83 0.31
N TYR A 115 8.17 -5.89 1.64
CA TYR A 115 7.79 -7.08 2.41
C TYR A 115 6.29 -7.38 2.25
N ALA A 116 5.46 -6.37 2.39
CA ALA A 116 4.01 -6.51 2.26
C ALA A 116 3.63 -6.93 0.83
N ALA A 117 4.22 -6.32 -0.18
CA ALA A 117 3.95 -6.69 -1.58
C ALA A 117 4.32 -8.14 -1.86
N GLY A 118 5.47 -8.60 -1.36
CA GLY A 118 5.90 -9.98 -1.52
C GLY A 118 5.00 -10.99 -0.80
N ASN A 119 4.48 -10.62 0.37
CA ASN A 119 3.58 -11.49 1.14
C ASN A 119 2.15 -11.50 0.59
N LEU A 120 1.67 -10.36 0.12
CA LEU A 120 0.26 -10.20 -0.26
C LEU A 120 0.00 -10.40 -1.76
N CYS A 121 1.03 -10.30 -2.59
CA CYS A 121 0.93 -10.48 -4.04
C CYS A 121 -0.23 -9.67 -4.63
N PRO A 122 -0.20 -8.33 -4.55
CA PRO A 122 -1.32 -7.50 -4.98
C PRO A 122 -1.63 -7.67 -6.46
N ALA A 123 -2.88 -7.44 -6.84
CA ALA A 123 -3.33 -7.54 -8.23
C ALA A 123 -2.54 -6.60 -9.16
N HIS A 124 -2.19 -5.41 -8.67
CA HIS A 124 -1.31 -4.47 -9.38
C HIS A 124 0.01 -4.34 -8.63
N PHE A 125 1.12 -4.57 -9.32
CA PHE A 125 2.45 -4.45 -8.74
C PHE A 125 3.34 -3.51 -9.57
N GLY A 126 3.96 -2.54 -8.88
CA GLY A 126 4.91 -1.61 -9.47
C GLY A 126 4.34 -0.84 -10.67
N THR A 127 4.96 -0.96 -11.82
CA THR A 127 4.55 -0.28 -13.05
C THR A 127 3.56 -1.08 -13.90
N GLY A 128 2.94 -2.10 -13.32
CA GLY A 128 1.97 -2.92 -14.02
C GLY A 128 2.53 -4.24 -14.56
N ALA A 129 3.57 -4.78 -13.93
CA ALA A 129 4.11 -6.09 -14.30
C ALA A 129 3.02 -7.16 -14.21
N LYS A 130 2.88 -7.92 -15.27
CA LYS A 130 1.81 -8.92 -15.39
C LYS A 130 2.16 -10.20 -14.63
N LYS A 131 1.12 -10.85 -14.11
CA LYS A 131 1.24 -12.19 -13.57
C LYS A 131 1.61 -13.19 -14.66
N ILE A 132 2.46 -14.15 -14.29
CA ILE A 132 2.70 -15.34 -15.09
C ILE A 132 2.44 -16.56 -14.23
N VAL A 133 2.10 -17.66 -14.87
CA VAL A 133 1.84 -18.92 -14.18
C VAL A 133 3.02 -19.85 -14.40
N TYR A 134 3.64 -20.28 -13.30
CA TYR A 134 4.71 -21.28 -13.36
C TYR A 134 4.11 -22.69 -13.27
N LYS A 135 4.67 -23.60 -14.04
CA LYS A 135 4.38 -25.02 -13.84
C LYS A 135 5.33 -25.52 -12.76
N LEU A 136 4.80 -25.78 -11.60
CA LEU A 136 5.57 -26.27 -10.46
C LEU A 136 5.41 -27.78 -10.26
#